data_455b1564b042f9baa4b31135f39a6068
#
_entry.id   455b1564b042f9baa4b31135f39a6068
#
_cell.length_a   1.000
_cell.length_b   1.000
_cell.length_c   1.000
_cell.angle_alpha   90.00
_cell.angle_beta   90.00
_cell.angle_gamma   90.00
#
_symmetry.space_group_name_H-M   'P 1'
#
loop_
_entity.id
_entity.type
_entity.pdbx_description
1 polymer ?
#
loop_
_entity_poly.entity_id
_entity_poly.type
_entity_poly.pdbx_seq_one_letter_code
_entity_poly.pdbx_strand_id
1 'polypeptide(L)'
;MSKKVKQVIIKNKVWDKQAINDLLRRNDKAVERAILLLYSFQTYAEKHYGHTETNNGVGFNRYDSNILSSFAEQLNKGNSLSPKQLIIARIKLQKYTGQILNYMQENNK
;
A
#
# COMPACT_ATOMS: atom_id res chain seq x y z
N MET A 1 -11.17 2.71 28.05
CA MET A 1 -10.13 1.76 27.69
C MET A 1 -9.47 2.17 26.38
N SER A 2 -8.20 2.39 26.37
CA SER A 2 -7.50 2.83 25.18
C SER A 2 -7.29 1.67 24.23
N LYS A 3 -7.54 1.90 22.96
CA LYS A 3 -7.21 0.95 21.94
C LYS A 3 -5.69 0.93 21.74
N LYS A 4 -5.13 -0.24 21.72
CA LYS A 4 -3.73 -0.35 21.35
C LYS A 4 -3.59 -0.05 19.87
N VAL A 5 -2.81 0.96 19.55
CA VAL A 5 -2.47 1.29 18.18
C VAL A 5 -1.32 0.38 17.78
N LYS A 6 -1.48 -0.28 16.64
CA LYS A 6 -0.41 -1.14 16.14
C LYS A 6 0.80 -0.30 15.81
N GLN A 7 1.95 -0.72 16.31
CA GLN A 7 3.22 -0.04 16.07
C GLN A 7 4.29 -1.04 15.68
N VAL A 8 5.17 -0.62 14.78
CA VAL A 8 6.31 -1.40 14.34
C VAL A 8 7.55 -0.54 14.53
N ILE A 9 8.58 -1.09 15.15
CA ILE A 9 9.82 -0.35 15.40
C ILE A 9 10.89 -0.84 14.43
N ILE A 10 11.40 0.07 13.61
CA ILE A 10 12.44 -0.23 12.63
C ILE A 10 13.53 0.82 12.76
N LYS A 11 14.77 0.40 13.01
CA LYS A 11 15.91 1.30 13.12
C LYS A 11 15.66 2.44 14.10
N ASN A 12 15.09 2.10 15.26
CA ASN A 12 14.76 3.03 16.34
C ASN A 12 13.66 4.04 15.99
N LYS A 13 12.94 3.81 14.90
CA LYS A 13 11.79 4.63 14.56
C LYS A 13 10.52 3.83 14.75
N VAL A 14 9.54 4.44 15.40
CA VAL A 14 8.23 3.83 15.60
C VAL A 14 7.36 4.11 14.39
N TRP A 15 6.81 3.05 13.80
CA TRP A 15 5.90 3.16 12.67
C TRP A 15 4.50 2.73 13.09
N ASP A 16 3.53 3.55 12.76
CA ASP A 16 2.12 3.25 12.90
C ASP A 16 1.40 3.80 11.67
N LYS A 17 0.08 3.69 11.65
CA LYS A 17 -0.69 4.16 10.50
C LYS A 17 -0.48 5.65 10.23
N GLN A 18 -0.37 6.43 11.30
CA GLN A 18 -0.16 7.88 11.17
C GLN A 18 1.19 8.17 10.53
N ALA A 19 2.24 7.49 10.97
CA ALA A 19 3.58 7.68 10.42
C ALA A 19 3.62 7.32 8.94
N ILE A 20 2.93 6.25 8.56
CA ILE A 20 2.85 5.85 7.15
C ILE A 20 2.11 6.92 6.34
N ASN A 21 0.99 7.42 6.84
CA ASN A 21 0.27 8.50 6.16
C ASN A 21 1.12 9.75 5.98
N ASP A 22 1.87 10.11 7.01
CA ASP A 22 2.77 11.27 6.95
C ASP A 22 3.85 11.07 5.88
N LEU A 23 4.41 9.87 5.81
CA LEU A 23 5.40 9.55 4.79
C LEU A 23 4.81 9.66 3.39
N LEU A 24 3.63 9.11 3.19
CA LEU A 24 2.96 9.16 1.88
C LEU A 24 2.66 10.59 1.46
N ARG A 25 2.32 11.47 2.41
CA ARG A 25 2.04 12.86 2.09
C ARG A 25 3.28 13.64 1.66
N ARG A 26 4.44 13.27 2.19
CA ARG A 26 5.67 14.01 1.97
C ARG A 26 6.56 13.44 0.88
N ASN A 27 6.34 12.19 0.49
CA ASN A 27 7.29 11.47 -0.33
C ASN A 27 6.60 10.76 -1.48
N ASP A 28 6.81 11.28 -2.69
CA ASP A 28 6.20 10.70 -3.90
C ASP A 28 6.70 9.29 -4.16
N LYS A 29 7.96 9.02 -3.90
CA LYS A 29 8.53 7.68 -4.08
C LYS A 29 7.89 6.68 -3.14
N ALA A 30 7.55 7.10 -1.93
CA ALA A 30 6.86 6.24 -0.98
C ALA A 30 5.47 5.86 -1.49
N VAL A 31 4.77 6.81 -2.12
CA VAL A 31 3.47 6.53 -2.74
C VAL A 31 3.63 5.47 -3.82
N GLU A 32 4.60 5.64 -4.70
CA GLU A 32 4.84 4.70 -5.79
C GLU A 32 5.21 3.31 -5.28
N ARG A 33 6.07 3.24 -4.27
CA ARG A 33 6.46 1.96 -3.65
C ARG A 33 5.27 1.28 -2.99
N ALA A 34 4.40 2.03 -2.33
CA ALA A 34 3.22 1.48 -1.69
C ALA A 34 2.28 0.86 -2.72
N ILE A 35 2.08 1.53 -3.84
CA ILE A 35 1.24 1.01 -4.92
C ILE A 35 1.82 -0.30 -5.46
N LEU A 36 3.11 -0.33 -5.71
CA LEU A 36 3.75 -1.55 -6.24
C LEU A 36 3.69 -2.69 -5.23
N LEU A 37 3.85 -2.38 -3.96
CA LEU A 37 3.76 -3.39 -2.91
C LEU A 37 2.37 -4.02 -2.86
N LEU A 38 1.35 -3.18 -2.83
CA LEU A 38 -0.04 -3.66 -2.76
C LEU A 38 -0.42 -4.41 -4.03
N TYR A 39 0.08 -3.96 -5.17
CA TYR A 39 -0.14 -4.66 -6.44
C TYR A 39 0.49 -6.05 -6.41
N SER A 40 1.66 -6.18 -5.82
CA SER A 40 2.31 -7.49 -5.70
C SER A 40 1.49 -8.46 -4.85
N PHE A 41 0.84 -7.96 -3.80
CA PHE A 41 -0.05 -8.79 -3.00
C PHE A 41 -1.25 -9.27 -3.82
N GLN A 42 -1.84 -8.38 -4.59
CA GLN A 42 -3.00 -8.70 -5.41
C GLN A 42 -2.65 -9.72 -6.49
N THR A 43 -1.56 -9.51 -7.22
CA THR A 43 -1.16 -10.43 -8.28
C THR A 43 -0.79 -11.80 -7.72
N TYR A 44 -0.16 -11.84 -6.55
CA TYR A 44 0.13 -13.11 -5.89
C TYR A 44 -1.17 -13.86 -5.58
N ALA A 45 -2.14 -13.17 -5.01
CA ALA A 45 -3.42 -13.78 -4.65
C ALA A 45 -4.16 -14.29 -5.87
N GLU A 46 -4.21 -13.51 -6.95
CA GLU A 46 -4.85 -13.93 -8.19
C GLU A 46 -4.19 -15.17 -8.78
N LYS A 47 -2.87 -15.19 -8.76
CA LYS A 47 -2.10 -16.29 -9.33
C LYS A 47 -2.29 -17.58 -8.54
N HIS A 48 -2.38 -17.49 -7.20
CA HIS A 48 -2.42 -18.68 -6.34
C HIS A 48 -3.82 -19.14 -6.02
N TYR A 49 -4.81 -18.25 -6.05
CA TYR A 49 -6.19 -18.57 -5.67
C TYR A 49 -7.17 -18.52 -6.82
N GLY A 50 -6.69 -18.08 -7.99
CA GLY A 50 -7.47 -18.14 -9.21
C GLY A 50 -8.48 -17.04 -9.45
N HIS A 51 -8.63 -16.09 -8.54
CA HIS A 51 -9.55 -14.97 -8.75
C HIS A 51 -9.26 -13.83 -7.79
N THR A 52 -9.77 -12.64 -8.16
CA THR A 52 -9.56 -11.42 -7.40
C THR A 52 -10.53 -11.23 -6.25
N GLU A 53 -11.50 -12.12 -6.12
CA GLU A 53 -12.56 -11.96 -5.13
C GLU A 53 -12.18 -12.42 -3.74
N THR A 54 -11.00 -12.97 -3.57
CA THR A 54 -10.55 -13.37 -2.24
C THR A 54 -10.42 -12.15 -1.38
N ASN A 55 -11.44 -11.88 -0.64
CA ASN A 55 -11.48 -10.73 0.24
C ASN A 55 -10.76 -11.07 1.53
N ASN A 56 -9.46 -11.27 1.41
CA ASN A 56 -8.61 -11.62 2.54
C ASN A 56 -7.85 -10.41 3.08
N GLY A 57 -8.22 -9.22 2.64
CA GLY A 57 -7.60 -7.99 3.12
C GLY A 57 -6.23 -7.71 2.54
N VAL A 58 -5.90 -8.34 1.42
CA VAL A 58 -4.58 -8.19 0.79
C VAL A 58 -4.73 -7.55 -0.58
N GLY A 59 -3.89 -6.57 -0.86
CA GLY A 59 -3.93 -5.87 -2.14
C GLY A 59 -5.03 -4.83 -2.21
N PHE A 60 -5.36 -4.39 -3.42
CA PHE A 60 -6.38 -3.37 -3.63
C PHE A 60 -7.78 -3.95 -3.47
N ASN A 61 -8.69 -3.16 -2.93
CA ASN A 61 -10.07 -3.58 -2.88
C ASN A 61 -10.69 -3.49 -4.28
N ARG A 62 -11.89 -4.01 -4.39
CA ARG A 62 -12.64 -4.11 -5.63
C ARG A 62 -12.82 -2.76 -6.34
N TYR A 63 -13.06 -1.72 -5.56
CA TYR A 63 -13.36 -0.39 -6.10
C TYR A 63 -12.11 0.32 -6.61
N ASP A 64 -10.98 0.05 -6.00
CA ASP A 64 -9.72 0.74 -6.33
C ASP A 64 -8.85 -0.05 -7.30
N SER A 65 -9.17 -1.32 -7.51
CA SER A 65 -8.29 -2.24 -8.24
C SER A 65 -7.95 -1.75 -9.64
N ASN A 66 -8.94 -1.30 -10.39
CA ASN A 66 -8.70 -0.87 -11.77
C ASN A 66 -7.73 0.30 -11.84
N ILE A 67 -8.00 1.36 -11.07
CA ILE A 67 -7.19 2.57 -11.16
C ILE A 67 -5.80 2.36 -10.55
N LEU A 68 -5.72 1.72 -9.39
CA LEU A 68 -4.43 1.54 -8.73
C LEU A 68 -3.57 0.49 -9.45
N SER A 69 -4.18 -0.53 -10.03
CA SER A 69 -3.43 -1.48 -10.87
C SER A 69 -2.89 -0.81 -12.13
N SER A 70 -3.66 0.09 -12.71
CA SER A 70 -3.21 0.88 -13.86
C SER A 70 -1.97 1.72 -13.47
N PHE A 71 -1.99 2.34 -12.29
CA PHE A 71 -0.84 3.09 -11.79
C PHE A 71 0.37 2.19 -11.60
N ALA A 72 0.17 1.00 -11.03
CA ALA A 72 1.26 0.04 -10.83
C ALA A 72 1.87 -0.39 -12.16
N GLU A 73 1.03 -0.65 -13.15
CA GLU A 73 1.51 -1.03 -14.48
C GLU A 73 2.31 0.08 -15.14
N GLN A 74 1.85 1.33 -14.97
CA GLN A 74 2.58 2.49 -15.45
C GLN A 74 3.97 2.57 -14.83
N LEU A 75 4.04 2.38 -13.52
CA LEU A 75 5.32 2.40 -12.78
C LEU A 75 6.24 1.26 -13.24
N ASN A 76 5.68 0.07 -13.49
CA ASN A 76 6.45 -1.06 -13.95
C ASN A 76 7.04 -0.85 -15.33
N LYS A 77 6.43 0.03 -16.12
CA LYS A 77 6.97 0.42 -17.43
C LYS A 77 8.04 1.51 -17.33
N GLY A 78 8.34 1.96 -16.11
CA GLY A 78 9.35 2.98 -15.89
C GLY A 78 8.83 4.40 -15.87
N ASN A 79 7.52 4.59 -15.86
CA ASN A 79 6.91 5.91 -15.91
C ASN A 79 6.38 6.33 -14.53
N SER A 80 6.91 7.42 -14.01
CA SER A 80 6.45 7.97 -12.74
C SER A 80 5.02 8.46 -12.83
N LEU A 81 4.35 8.52 -11.68
CA LEU A 81 2.99 9.04 -11.62
C LEU A 81 2.98 10.55 -11.79
N SER A 82 1.96 11.06 -12.47
CA SER A 82 1.76 12.49 -12.59
C SER A 82 1.31 13.10 -11.27
N PRO A 83 1.41 14.43 -11.10
CA PRO A 83 0.91 15.07 -9.88
C PRO A 83 -0.55 14.74 -9.58
N LYS A 84 -1.41 14.69 -10.58
CA LYS A 84 -2.81 14.33 -10.38
C LYS A 84 -2.97 12.88 -9.91
N GLN A 85 -2.19 11.98 -10.51
CA GLN A 85 -2.22 10.57 -10.11
C GLN A 85 -1.75 10.41 -8.68
N LEU A 86 -0.73 11.15 -8.28
CA LEU A 86 -0.23 11.11 -6.90
C LEU A 86 -1.28 11.57 -5.91
N ILE A 87 -2.05 12.59 -6.23
CA ILE A 87 -3.14 13.06 -5.36
C ILE A 87 -4.18 11.97 -5.16
N ILE A 88 -4.60 11.35 -6.26
CA ILE A 88 -5.59 10.27 -6.21
C ILE A 88 -5.04 9.10 -5.40
N ALA A 89 -3.79 8.73 -5.66
CA ALA A 89 -3.17 7.60 -4.97
C ALA A 89 -3.07 7.84 -3.47
N ARG A 90 -2.67 9.04 -3.04
CA ARG A 90 -2.57 9.36 -1.62
C ARG A 90 -3.89 9.21 -0.91
N ILE A 91 -4.97 9.70 -1.52
CA ILE A 91 -6.30 9.60 -0.93
C ILE A 91 -6.70 8.13 -0.77
N LYS A 92 -6.48 7.33 -1.81
CA LYS A 92 -6.88 5.93 -1.77
C LYS A 92 -6.00 5.08 -0.86
N LEU A 93 -4.71 5.39 -0.80
CA LEU A 93 -3.77 4.60 0.00
C LEU A 93 -4.01 4.70 1.51
N GLN A 94 -4.73 5.70 1.96
CA GLN A 94 -5.05 5.82 3.39
C GLN A 94 -5.75 4.58 3.94
N LYS A 95 -6.52 3.89 3.10
CA LYS A 95 -7.20 2.65 3.49
C LYS A 95 -6.25 1.47 3.68
N TYR A 96 -5.07 1.56 3.09
CA TYR A 96 -4.15 0.42 3.01
C TYR A 96 -2.98 0.52 3.96
N THR A 97 -2.97 1.52 4.83
CA THR A 97 -1.87 1.69 5.79
C THR A 97 -1.71 0.49 6.71
N GLY A 98 -2.82 -0.17 7.05
CA GLY A 98 -2.77 -1.39 7.86
C GLY A 98 -2.02 -2.52 7.17
N GLN A 99 -2.27 -2.72 5.87
CA GLN A 99 -1.54 -3.74 5.10
C GLN A 99 -0.06 -3.42 4.99
N ILE A 100 0.26 -2.15 4.77
CA ILE A 100 1.66 -1.70 4.68
C ILE A 100 2.36 -1.94 6.02
N LEU A 101 1.71 -1.60 7.11
CA LEU A 101 2.26 -1.79 8.45
C LEU A 101 2.48 -3.27 8.75
N ASN A 102 1.53 -4.14 8.38
CA ASN A 102 1.69 -5.58 8.53
C ASN A 102 2.90 -6.10 7.76
N TYR A 103 3.08 -5.62 6.54
CA TYR A 103 4.23 -6.01 5.73
C TYR A 103 5.54 -5.61 6.40
N MET A 104 5.59 -4.38 6.92
CA MET A 104 6.79 -3.90 7.62
C MET A 104 7.11 -4.78 8.83
N GLN A 105 6.10 -5.16 9.57
CA GLN A 105 6.27 -6.02 10.75
C GLN A 105 6.79 -7.40 10.34
N GLU A 106 6.21 -7.99 9.31
CA GLU A 106 6.59 -9.32 8.83
C GLU A 106 8.02 -9.35 8.33
N ASN A 107 8.48 -8.28 7.70
CA ASN A 107 9.79 -8.22 7.08
C ASN A 107 10.87 -7.65 7.98
N ASN A 108 10.53 -7.32 9.21
CA ASN A 108 11.49 -6.77 10.17
C ASN A 108 11.67 -7.69 11.37
N LYS A 109 11.51 -8.96 11.17
CA LYS A 109 11.74 -9.94 12.23
C LYS A 109 13.21 -10.30 12.38
#